data_d32fef0565af8ede67fc40f367c3d8a7
#
_entry.id   d32fef0565af8ede67fc40f367c3d8a7
#
_cell.length_a   1.000
_cell.length_b   1.000
_cell.length_c   1.000
_cell.angle_alpha   90.00
_cell.angle_beta   90.00
_cell.angle_gamma   90.00
#
_symmetry.space_group_name_H-M   'P 1'
#
loop_
_entity.id
_entity.type
_entity.pdbx_description
1 polymer ?
#
loop_
_entity_poly.entity_id
_entity_poly.type
_entity_poly.pdbx_seq_one_letter_code
_entity_poly.pdbx_strand_id
1 'polypeptide(L)'
;ALACVGKRVYVIVSQANYGIPVIGKILPELGALPVPDSISQYKKFTEAYKKHIEQGHPVIIYPEAHVWPYYTQIRPFEKTSFRFPAELNKPVYVMTTTYTHRHFLKNIIKRPKVNVYIDGPFYPDTGAGIKDNQKMLHDRVYEVMKSRSHLSDYEYIRYERKNVM
;
A
#
# COMPACT_ATOMS: atom_id res chain seq x y z
N ALA A 1 -10.55 1.64 -7.89
CA ALA A 1 -9.44 2.47 -8.44
C ALA A 1 -8.48 1.61 -9.26
N LEU A 2 -8.05 0.43 -8.75
CA LEU A 2 -7.04 -0.41 -9.44
C LEU A 2 -7.54 -1.02 -10.76
N ALA A 3 -8.81 -1.33 -10.88
CA ALA A 3 -9.41 -1.84 -12.12
C ALA A 3 -9.31 -0.86 -13.30
N CYS A 4 -9.09 0.43 -13.03
CA CYS A 4 -8.98 1.46 -14.06
C CYS A 4 -7.59 1.54 -14.70
N VAL A 5 -6.60 0.77 -14.21
CA VAL A 5 -5.22 0.84 -14.73
C VAL A 5 -5.08 0.16 -16.09
N GLY A 6 -6.02 -0.69 -16.50
CA GLY A 6 -5.98 -1.40 -17.79
C GLY A 6 -4.84 -2.42 -17.94
N LYS A 7 -4.11 -2.70 -16.84
CA LYS A 7 -2.99 -3.65 -16.79
C LYS A 7 -3.17 -4.60 -15.62
N ARG A 8 -2.57 -5.78 -15.72
CA ARG A 8 -2.51 -6.71 -14.59
C ARG A 8 -1.74 -6.07 -13.44
N VAL A 9 -2.34 -6.10 -12.26
CA VAL A 9 -1.78 -5.55 -11.04
C VAL A 9 -1.31 -6.68 -10.15
N TYR A 10 -0.13 -6.54 -9.56
CA TYR A 10 0.39 -7.48 -8.56
C TYR A 10 0.35 -6.83 -7.17
N VAL A 11 0.11 -7.64 -6.14
CA VAL A 11 -0.05 -7.16 -4.76
C VAL A 11 0.84 -7.96 -3.83
N ILE A 12 1.66 -7.28 -3.04
CA ILE A 12 2.46 -7.93 -2.01
C ILE A 12 1.55 -8.29 -0.83
N VAL A 13 1.55 -9.57 -0.46
CA VAL A 13 0.67 -10.13 0.57
C VAL A 13 1.44 -10.94 1.59
N SER A 14 0.93 -10.98 2.83
CA SER A 14 1.49 -11.85 3.87
C SER A 14 1.31 -13.32 3.53
N GLN A 15 2.28 -14.16 3.90
CA GLN A 15 2.19 -15.63 3.81
C GLN A 15 0.93 -16.17 4.48
N ALA A 16 0.49 -15.57 5.59
CA ALA A 16 -0.72 -15.98 6.30
C ALA A 16 -1.98 -16.00 5.42
N ASN A 17 -2.04 -15.14 4.38
CA ASN A 17 -3.18 -15.09 3.47
C ASN A 17 -3.32 -16.35 2.62
N TYR A 18 -2.21 -17.04 2.36
CA TYR A 18 -2.23 -18.31 1.62
C TYR A 18 -2.82 -19.47 2.43
N GLY A 19 -2.85 -19.35 3.75
CA GLY A 19 -3.51 -20.32 4.65
C GLY A 19 -5.04 -20.22 4.69
N ILE A 20 -5.64 -19.18 4.08
CA ILE A 20 -7.10 -19.02 4.06
C ILE A 20 -7.72 -20.03 3.10
N PRO A 21 -8.66 -20.90 3.56
CA PRO A 21 -9.32 -21.88 2.71
C PRO A 21 -9.96 -21.20 1.48
N VAL A 22 -9.88 -21.86 0.30
CA VAL A 22 -10.36 -21.38 -0.99
C VAL A 22 -9.59 -20.15 -1.50
N ILE A 23 -9.54 -19.05 -0.73
CA ILE A 23 -8.88 -17.80 -1.15
C ILE A 23 -7.38 -18.02 -1.38
N GLY A 24 -6.69 -18.71 -0.48
CA GLY A 24 -5.24 -18.96 -0.60
C GLY A 24 -4.86 -19.67 -1.92
N LYS A 25 -5.71 -20.53 -2.43
CA LYS A 25 -5.46 -21.26 -3.68
C LYS A 25 -5.54 -20.37 -4.94
N ILE A 26 -6.38 -19.36 -4.93
CA ILE A 26 -6.59 -18.46 -6.08
C ILE A 26 -5.69 -17.22 -6.03
N LEU A 27 -5.08 -16.91 -4.89
CA LEU A 27 -4.22 -15.72 -4.73
C LEU A 27 -3.12 -15.58 -5.80
N PRO A 28 -2.38 -16.66 -6.19
CA PRO A 28 -1.37 -16.56 -7.25
C PRO A 28 -1.95 -16.12 -8.59
N GLU A 29 -3.12 -16.63 -8.95
CA GLU A 29 -3.81 -16.27 -10.20
C GLU A 29 -4.29 -14.82 -10.18
N LEU A 30 -4.63 -14.29 -9.00
CA LEU A 30 -5.01 -12.90 -8.80
C LEU A 30 -3.82 -11.94 -8.75
N GLY A 31 -2.58 -12.44 -8.88
CA GLY A 31 -1.38 -11.62 -8.88
C GLY A 31 -0.81 -11.33 -7.49
N ALA A 32 -1.10 -12.17 -6.51
CA ALA A 32 -0.50 -12.06 -5.19
C ALA A 32 0.97 -12.48 -5.20
N LEU A 33 1.84 -11.65 -4.63
CA LEU A 33 3.26 -11.90 -4.42
C LEU A 33 3.48 -12.10 -2.90
N PRO A 34 3.79 -13.31 -2.43
CA PRO A 34 3.99 -13.55 -1.01
C PRO A 34 5.26 -12.87 -0.50
N VAL A 35 5.16 -12.22 0.66
CA VAL A 35 6.34 -11.72 1.38
C VAL A 35 7.24 -12.90 1.73
N PRO A 36 8.55 -12.87 1.39
CA PRO A 36 9.46 -13.98 1.67
C PRO A 36 9.74 -14.10 3.17
N ASP A 37 9.80 -15.34 3.66
CA ASP A 37 10.16 -15.69 5.05
C ASP A 37 11.56 -16.32 5.17
N SER A 38 12.23 -16.57 4.03
CA SER A 38 13.56 -17.14 3.96
C SER A 38 14.42 -16.47 2.88
N ILE A 39 15.75 -16.63 2.98
CA ILE A 39 16.72 -16.08 2.01
C ILE A 39 16.48 -16.63 0.60
N SER A 40 16.15 -17.92 0.48
CA SER A 40 15.90 -18.55 -0.82
C SER A 40 14.62 -18.01 -1.48
N GLN A 41 13.59 -17.78 -0.70
CA GLN A 41 12.36 -17.17 -1.16
C GLN A 41 12.55 -15.69 -1.51
N TYR A 42 13.42 -14.98 -0.79
CA TYR A 42 13.74 -13.59 -1.07
C TYR A 42 14.31 -13.39 -2.48
N LYS A 43 15.20 -14.29 -2.92
CA LYS A 43 15.74 -14.25 -4.29
C LYS A 43 14.63 -14.40 -5.34
N LYS A 44 13.79 -15.44 -5.19
CA LYS A 44 12.66 -15.68 -6.11
C LYS A 44 11.65 -14.52 -6.12
N PHE A 45 11.36 -13.97 -4.95
CA PHE A 45 10.48 -12.79 -4.82
C PHE A 45 11.05 -11.58 -5.56
N THR A 46 12.34 -11.29 -5.37
CA THR A 46 13.03 -10.17 -6.03
C THR A 46 13.02 -10.32 -7.55
N GLU A 47 13.29 -11.53 -8.05
CA GLU A 47 13.24 -11.82 -9.49
C GLU A 47 11.84 -11.64 -10.08
N ALA A 48 10.82 -12.16 -9.40
CA ALA A 48 9.42 -11.99 -9.80
C ALA A 48 9.00 -10.51 -9.78
N TYR A 49 9.35 -9.79 -8.72
CA TYR A 49 9.06 -8.36 -8.60
C TYR A 49 9.67 -7.57 -9.77
N LYS A 50 10.98 -7.75 -10.02
CA LYS A 50 11.70 -7.08 -11.12
C LYS A 50 11.06 -7.38 -12.46
N LYS A 51 10.81 -8.66 -12.74
CA LYS A 51 10.17 -9.11 -13.99
C LYS A 51 8.83 -8.39 -14.23
N HIS A 52 7.96 -8.30 -13.21
CA HIS A 52 6.65 -7.66 -13.38
C HIS A 52 6.77 -6.16 -13.62
N ILE A 53 7.67 -5.49 -12.91
CA ILE A 53 7.93 -4.05 -13.11
C ILE A 53 8.51 -3.78 -14.50
N GLU A 54 9.45 -4.60 -14.99
CA GLU A 54 10.04 -4.48 -16.33
C GLU A 54 9.01 -4.72 -17.45
N GLN A 55 8.05 -5.60 -17.21
CA GLN A 55 6.90 -5.80 -18.10
C GLN A 55 5.86 -4.66 -18.05
N GLY A 56 6.09 -3.64 -17.21
CA GLY A 56 5.20 -2.48 -17.06
C GLY A 56 3.95 -2.76 -16.24
N HIS A 57 3.97 -3.80 -15.40
CA HIS A 57 2.89 -4.10 -14.48
C HIS A 57 3.08 -3.35 -13.15
N PRO A 58 2.03 -2.70 -12.62
CA PRO A 58 2.08 -2.11 -11.29
C PRO A 58 2.19 -3.17 -10.19
N VAL A 59 3.01 -2.90 -9.19
CA VAL A 59 3.10 -3.70 -7.96
C VAL A 59 2.66 -2.84 -6.78
N ILE A 60 1.69 -3.33 -6.02
CA ILE A 60 1.11 -2.65 -4.87
C ILE A 60 1.73 -3.15 -3.59
N ILE A 61 2.09 -2.22 -2.73
CA ILE A 61 2.59 -2.46 -1.39
C ILE A 61 1.70 -1.72 -0.40
N TYR A 62 1.31 -2.38 0.67
CA TYR A 62 0.67 -1.75 1.83
C TYR A 62 1.74 -1.47 2.89
N PRO A 63 2.31 -0.26 2.94
CA PRO A 63 3.49 0.00 3.78
C PRO A 63 3.20 -0.11 5.27
N GLU A 64 1.96 0.15 5.70
CA GLU A 64 1.53 0.02 7.09
C GLU A 64 1.38 -1.43 7.58
N ALA A 65 1.54 -2.42 6.69
CA ALA A 65 1.50 -3.87 6.91
C ALA A 65 0.17 -4.43 7.45
N HIS A 66 -0.48 -3.76 8.39
CA HIS A 66 -1.73 -4.23 8.99
C HIS A 66 -2.90 -3.32 8.63
N VAL A 67 -4.04 -3.92 8.28
CA VAL A 67 -5.28 -3.19 8.00
C VAL A 67 -6.00 -2.88 9.31
N TRP A 68 -6.26 -1.60 9.54
CA TRP A 68 -7.18 -1.12 10.58
C TRP A 68 -8.43 -0.56 9.88
N PRO A 69 -9.55 -1.28 9.86
CA PRO A 69 -10.73 -0.86 9.12
C PRO A 69 -11.20 0.54 9.52
N TYR A 70 -11.39 1.40 8.54
CA TYR A 70 -11.87 2.79 8.72
C TYR A 70 -10.96 3.69 9.59
N TYR A 71 -9.70 3.32 9.75
CA TYR A 71 -8.74 4.19 10.46
C TYR A 71 -8.45 5.44 9.63
N THR A 72 -8.52 6.59 10.28
CA THR A 72 -8.45 7.90 9.60
C THR A 72 -7.07 8.54 9.61
N GLN A 73 -6.13 7.96 10.33
CA GLN A 73 -4.75 8.45 10.41
C GLN A 73 -3.80 7.50 9.69
N ILE A 74 -2.58 7.95 9.45
CA ILE A 74 -1.50 7.14 8.89
C ILE A 74 -0.57 6.72 10.01
N ARG A 75 -0.35 5.41 10.13
CA ARG A 75 0.60 4.84 11.09
C ARG A 75 2.01 4.93 10.54
N PRO A 76 3.02 5.08 11.40
CA PRO A 76 4.41 4.97 10.98
C PRO A 76 4.66 3.62 10.30
N PHE A 77 5.46 3.63 9.23
CA PHE A 77 5.87 2.44 8.50
C PHE A 77 7.34 2.52 8.08
N GLU A 78 7.91 1.37 7.76
CA GLU A 78 9.32 1.25 7.46
C GLU A 78 9.65 1.63 6.01
N LYS A 79 10.85 2.18 5.80
CA LYS A 79 11.38 2.55 4.48
C LYS A 79 11.67 1.35 3.57
N THR A 80 11.64 0.12 4.10
CA THR A 80 11.94 -1.10 3.34
C THR A 80 11.06 -1.29 2.11
N SER A 81 9.81 -0.83 2.15
CA SER A 81 8.86 -0.84 1.02
C SER A 81 9.35 -0.05 -0.20
N PHE A 82 10.27 0.89 -0.02
CA PHE A 82 10.79 1.78 -1.07
C PHE A 82 12.11 1.32 -1.67
N ARG A 83 12.64 0.17 -1.23
CA ARG A 83 13.89 -0.37 -1.75
C ARG A 83 13.84 -0.64 -3.25
N PHE A 84 12.82 -1.35 -3.70
CA PHE A 84 12.73 -1.74 -5.12
C PHE A 84 12.50 -0.57 -6.07
N PRO A 85 11.60 0.38 -5.82
CA PRO A 85 11.51 1.57 -6.68
C PRO A 85 12.82 2.36 -6.72
N ALA A 86 13.57 2.45 -5.60
CA ALA A 86 14.88 3.10 -5.57
C ALA A 86 15.94 2.32 -6.39
N GLU A 87 16.01 0.98 -6.26
CA GLU A 87 16.94 0.13 -7.01
C GLU A 87 16.64 0.12 -8.53
N LEU A 88 15.37 0.10 -8.90
CA LEU A 88 14.93 -0.04 -10.28
C LEU A 88 14.70 1.31 -10.97
N ASN A 89 14.94 2.40 -10.29
CA ASN A 89 14.67 3.76 -10.78
C ASN A 89 13.24 3.88 -11.35
N LYS A 90 12.24 3.40 -10.61
CA LYS A 90 10.82 3.42 -11.03
C LYS A 90 9.99 4.36 -10.18
N PRO A 91 8.98 5.02 -10.79
CA PRO A 91 8.12 5.94 -10.06
C PRO A 91 7.24 5.24 -9.04
N VAL A 92 6.93 5.96 -7.97
CA VAL A 92 5.98 5.57 -6.94
C VAL A 92 4.72 6.42 -7.07
N TYR A 93 3.56 5.79 -7.05
CA TYR A 93 2.26 6.42 -6.89
C TYR A 93 1.70 6.08 -5.52
N VAL A 94 1.05 7.04 -4.91
CA VAL A 94 0.45 6.87 -3.58
C VAL A 94 -1.06 6.82 -3.72
N MET A 95 -1.69 5.84 -3.07
CA MET A 95 -3.15 5.75 -2.97
C MET A 95 -3.55 5.90 -1.52
N THR A 96 -4.15 7.05 -1.17
CA THR A 96 -4.64 7.30 0.19
C THR A 96 -6.16 7.22 0.21
N THR A 97 -6.67 6.40 1.13
CA THR A 97 -8.10 6.28 1.38
C THR A 97 -8.52 7.19 2.51
N THR A 98 -9.58 7.94 2.32
CA THR A 98 -10.18 8.81 3.34
C THR A 98 -11.66 8.52 3.52
N TYR A 99 -12.19 8.90 4.67
CA TYR A 99 -13.55 8.62 5.08
C TYR A 99 -14.29 9.91 5.41
N THR A 100 -15.41 10.15 4.69
CA THR A 100 -16.18 11.38 4.86
C THR A 100 -17.67 11.08 5.11
N HIS A 101 -18.35 12.04 5.68
CA HIS A 101 -19.80 11.95 5.86
C HIS A 101 -20.52 11.81 4.51
N ARG A 102 -21.59 11.03 4.49
CA ARG A 102 -22.52 11.01 3.37
C ARG A 102 -23.54 12.11 3.54
N HIS A 103 -23.59 13.05 2.60
CA HIS A 103 -24.62 14.09 2.61
C HIS A 103 -25.98 13.53 2.16
N PHE A 104 -25.98 12.61 1.21
CA PHE A 104 -27.16 11.96 0.69
C PHE A 104 -27.28 10.53 1.27
N LEU A 105 -28.50 10.10 1.63
CA LEU A 105 -28.79 8.79 2.23
C LEU A 105 -28.15 8.54 3.61
N LYS A 106 -27.76 9.59 4.36
CA LYS A 106 -27.14 9.47 5.68
C LYS A 106 -27.98 8.69 6.70
N ASN A 107 -29.30 8.74 6.56
CA ASN A 107 -30.23 8.04 7.44
C ASN A 107 -30.39 6.54 7.11
N ILE A 108 -30.00 6.13 5.91
CA ILE A 108 -30.15 4.74 5.42
C ILE A 108 -28.79 4.03 5.49
N ILE A 109 -27.71 4.71 5.06
CA ILE A 109 -26.37 4.15 4.99
C ILE A 109 -25.49 4.77 6.07
N LYS A 110 -25.29 4.06 7.18
CA LYS A 110 -24.46 4.51 8.31
C LYS A 110 -22.95 4.46 8.02
N ARG A 111 -22.50 3.69 7.00
CA ARG A 111 -21.07 3.60 6.64
C ARG A 111 -20.58 4.89 5.97
N PRO A 112 -19.31 5.28 6.17
CA PRO A 112 -18.75 6.47 5.55
C PRO A 112 -18.74 6.38 4.02
N LYS A 113 -18.65 7.53 3.37
CA LYS A 113 -18.22 7.63 2.00
C LYS A 113 -16.71 7.39 1.96
N VAL A 114 -16.28 6.48 1.09
CA VAL A 114 -14.87 6.18 0.87
C VAL A 114 -14.38 6.99 -0.32
N ASN A 115 -13.35 7.80 -0.12
CA ASN A 115 -12.68 8.51 -1.19
C ASN A 115 -11.25 7.98 -1.33
N VAL A 116 -10.75 7.88 -2.55
CA VAL A 116 -9.38 7.44 -2.85
C VAL A 116 -8.68 8.54 -3.62
N TYR A 117 -7.56 9.01 -3.07
CA TYR A 117 -6.69 9.99 -3.71
C TYR A 117 -5.47 9.28 -4.28
N ILE A 118 -5.07 9.66 -5.47
CA ILE A 118 -3.88 9.14 -6.14
C ILE A 118 -2.94 10.32 -6.37
N ASP A 119 -1.76 10.22 -5.78
CA ASP A 119 -0.71 11.25 -5.87
C ASP A 119 0.56 10.67 -6.50
N GLY A 120 1.37 11.51 -7.12
CA GLY A 120 2.57 11.13 -7.86
C GLY A 120 2.45 11.45 -9.35
N PRO A 121 3.38 10.96 -10.19
CA PRO A 121 4.51 10.09 -9.86
C PRO A 121 5.62 10.75 -9.03
N PHE A 122 6.20 10.00 -8.09
CA PHE A 122 7.40 10.38 -7.36
C PHE A 122 8.57 9.55 -7.88
N TYR A 123 9.57 10.21 -8.46
CA TYR A 123 10.73 9.55 -9.04
C TYR A 123 11.90 9.51 -8.06
N PRO A 124 12.70 8.44 -8.07
CA PRO A 124 14.03 8.47 -7.48
C PRO A 124 14.90 9.54 -8.14
N ASP A 125 15.84 10.09 -7.38
CA ASP A 125 16.88 10.98 -7.91
C ASP A 125 18.01 10.14 -8.50
N THR A 126 18.29 10.31 -9.79
CA THR A 126 19.34 9.57 -10.51
C THR A 126 20.76 9.89 -10.03
N GLY A 127 20.97 11.05 -9.38
CA GLY A 127 22.24 11.45 -8.79
C GLY A 127 22.48 10.93 -7.36
N ALA A 128 21.43 10.40 -6.71
CA ALA A 128 21.50 9.95 -5.32
C ALA A 128 21.69 8.43 -5.21
N GLY A 129 22.25 7.99 -4.10
CA GLY A 129 22.39 6.57 -3.76
C GLY A 129 21.05 5.88 -3.48
N ILE A 130 21.03 4.54 -3.56
CA ILE A 130 19.80 3.75 -3.33
C ILE A 130 19.22 4.01 -1.94
N LYS A 131 20.06 4.09 -0.90
CA LYS A 131 19.62 4.35 0.48
C LYS A 131 19.00 5.73 0.66
N ASP A 132 19.53 6.74 -0.01
CA ASP A 132 19.04 8.11 0.04
C ASP A 132 17.71 8.23 -0.71
N ASN A 133 17.62 7.62 -1.89
CA ASN A 133 16.38 7.51 -2.64
C ASN A 133 15.28 6.75 -1.87
N GLN A 134 15.64 5.66 -1.20
CA GLN A 134 14.72 4.89 -0.35
C GLN A 134 14.15 5.76 0.78
N LYS A 135 15.02 6.55 1.43
CA LYS A 135 14.59 7.47 2.47
C LYS A 135 13.74 8.61 1.91
N MET A 136 14.19 9.23 0.84
CA MET A 136 13.48 10.34 0.19
C MET A 136 12.07 9.93 -0.27
N LEU A 137 11.94 8.78 -0.93
CA LEU A 137 10.64 8.26 -1.36
C LEU A 137 9.74 7.94 -0.17
N HIS A 138 10.28 7.31 0.88
CA HIS A 138 9.54 7.06 2.12
C HIS A 138 8.99 8.34 2.73
N ASP A 139 9.85 9.32 2.97
CA ASP A 139 9.48 10.57 3.63
C ASP A 139 8.43 11.32 2.79
N ARG A 140 8.63 11.36 1.46
CA ARG A 140 7.67 12.00 0.55
C ARG A 140 6.30 11.32 0.55
N VAL A 141 6.27 10.00 0.48
CA VAL A 141 5.02 9.22 0.51
C VAL A 141 4.32 9.38 1.85
N TYR A 142 5.05 9.29 2.95
CA TYR A 142 4.51 9.45 4.30
C TYR A 142 3.83 10.81 4.49
N GLU A 143 4.49 11.90 4.09
CA GLU A 143 3.93 13.26 4.20
C GLU A 143 2.69 13.45 3.31
N VAL A 144 2.69 12.90 2.10
CA VAL A 144 1.53 12.95 1.22
C VAL A 144 0.35 12.19 1.82
N MET A 145 0.57 10.96 2.29
CA MET A 145 -0.49 10.16 2.94
C MET A 145 -1.04 10.87 4.17
N LYS A 146 -0.15 11.42 5.00
CA LYS A 146 -0.52 12.18 6.20
C LYS A 146 -1.34 13.43 5.85
N SER A 147 -0.92 14.20 4.86
CA SER A 147 -1.67 15.36 4.37
C SER A 147 -3.05 14.96 3.88
N ARG A 148 -3.16 13.88 3.08
CA ARG A 148 -4.45 13.38 2.59
C ARG A 148 -5.34 12.85 3.71
N SER A 149 -4.79 12.22 4.74
CA SER A 149 -5.57 11.65 5.85
C SER A 149 -6.40 12.72 6.59
N HIS A 150 -5.91 13.97 6.65
CA HIS A 150 -6.66 15.10 7.23
C HIS A 150 -7.94 15.47 6.47
N LEU A 151 -8.14 14.95 5.26
CA LEU A 151 -9.40 15.10 4.52
C LEU A 151 -10.49 14.15 5.00
N SER A 152 -10.20 13.25 5.94
CA SER A 152 -11.21 12.46 6.64
C SER A 152 -11.92 13.33 7.66
N ASP A 153 -13.26 13.40 7.56
CA ASP A 153 -14.12 14.15 8.49
C ASP A 153 -15.05 13.24 9.30
N TYR A 154 -14.95 11.91 9.10
CA TYR A 154 -15.82 10.93 9.75
C TYR A 154 -15.06 9.75 10.33
N GLU A 155 -14.93 9.72 11.65
CA GLU A 155 -14.38 8.60 12.41
C GLU A 155 -15.49 7.56 12.67
N TYR A 156 -15.57 6.54 11.82
CA TYR A 156 -16.58 5.48 11.94
C TYR A 156 -16.25 4.45 13.02
N ILE A 157 -14.96 4.18 13.24
CA ILE A 157 -14.42 3.31 14.29
C ILE A 157 -13.34 4.09 15.02
N ARG A 158 -13.52 4.26 16.35
CA ARG A 158 -12.51 4.86 17.22
C ARG A 158 -11.57 3.78 17.74
N TYR A 159 -10.28 3.98 17.53
CA TYR A 159 -9.23 3.11 18.05
C TYR A 159 -8.61 3.73 19.30
N GLU A 160 -8.62 3.01 20.39
CA GLU A 160 -8.06 3.45 21.66
C GLU A 160 -6.86 2.57 22.04
N ARG A 161 -5.80 3.21 22.55
CA ARG A 161 -4.63 2.50 23.07
C ARG A 161 -4.99 1.90 24.43
N LYS A 162 -4.98 0.56 24.55
CA LYS A 162 -5.05 -0.08 25.87
C LYS A 162 -3.76 0.23 26.62
N ASN A 163 -3.85 0.97 27.72
CA ASN A 163 -2.79 1.01 28.71
C ASN A 163 -2.78 -0.37 29.39
N VAL A 164 -1.83 -1.23 29.00
CA VAL A 164 -1.54 -2.47 29.76
C VAL A 164 -0.79 -2.00 30.99
N MET A 165 -1.48 -2.05 32.16
CA MET A 165 -0.83 -1.90 33.46
C MET A 165 0.02 -3.16 33.75
#